data_46477c78582cd27cdea11eb1a1ae8781
#
_entry.id   46477c78582cd27cdea11eb1a1ae8781
#
_cell.length_a   1.000
_cell.length_b   1.000
_cell.length_c   1.000
_cell.angle_alpha   90.00
_cell.angle_beta   90.00
_cell.angle_gamma   90.00
#
_symmetry.space_group_name_H-M   'P 1'
#
loop_
_entity.id
_entity.type
_entity.pdbx_description
1 polymer ?
#
loop_
_entity_poly.entity_id
_entity_poly.type
_entity_poly.pdbx_seq_one_letter_code
_entity_poly.pdbx_strand_id
1 'polypeptide(L)'
;MSDIAINHGVTLNMEVLNRFEGYMLNDCAEAIRYVKLVNKPNVKVMLDTFHMNIEEDSLTEAIRKTGSLLGHFHVGEANRKPPFAKGRICWEDIGDALMDIGYEGYVVMEPFVKMGGQVGKDIFIWRDLSNGATEEDLDRSAADSLKYLRDLWES
;
A
#
# COMPACT_ATOMS: atom_id res chain seq x y z
N MET A 1 -1.63 -16.40 17.66
CA MET A 1 -1.01 -15.07 17.43
C MET A 1 -2.03 -13.94 17.57
N SER A 2 -3.20 -13.98 16.89
CA SER A 2 -4.24 -12.93 16.98
C SER A 2 -4.72 -12.66 18.43
N ASP A 3 -4.91 -13.70 19.25
CA ASP A 3 -5.36 -13.54 20.65
C ASP A 3 -4.30 -12.86 21.54
N ILE A 4 -3.03 -13.08 21.24
CA ILE A 4 -1.94 -12.36 21.93
C ILE A 4 -1.92 -10.89 21.48
N ALA A 5 -2.02 -10.65 20.17
CA ALA A 5 -2.00 -9.31 19.60
C ALA A 5 -3.16 -8.44 20.13
N ILE A 6 -4.38 -9.01 20.19
CA ILE A 6 -5.55 -8.26 20.67
C ILE A 6 -5.42 -7.85 22.15
N ASN A 7 -4.80 -8.69 22.98
CA ASN A 7 -4.54 -8.38 24.38
C ASN A 7 -3.54 -7.20 24.59
N HIS A 8 -2.80 -6.88 23.54
CA HIS A 8 -1.86 -5.75 23.52
C HIS A 8 -2.36 -4.58 22.63
N GLY A 9 -3.62 -4.60 22.19
CA GLY A 9 -4.20 -3.57 21.33
C GLY A 9 -3.57 -3.51 19.93
N VAL A 10 -3.01 -4.63 19.44
CA VAL A 10 -2.32 -4.71 18.15
C VAL A 10 -3.23 -5.30 17.08
N THR A 11 -3.33 -4.62 15.93
CA THR A 11 -3.95 -5.13 14.72
C THR A 11 -2.91 -5.84 13.85
N LEU A 12 -3.26 -7.00 13.34
CA LEU A 12 -2.47 -7.76 12.37
C LEU A 12 -3.02 -7.48 10.96
N ASN A 13 -2.26 -6.79 10.16
CA ASN A 13 -2.63 -6.47 8.79
C ASN A 13 -1.96 -7.46 7.82
N MET A 14 -2.79 -8.18 7.06
CA MET A 14 -2.33 -9.18 6.09
C MET A 14 -2.07 -8.48 4.77
N GLU A 15 -0.81 -8.32 4.43
CA GLU A 15 -0.39 -7.68 3.19
C GLU A 15 -0.67 -8.56 1.98
N VAL A 16 -1.29 -7.95 0.98
CA VAL A 16 -1.53 -8.54 -0.34
C VAL A 16 -0.35 -8.20 -1.22
N LEU A 17 0.47 -9.20 -1.53
CA LEU A 17 1.66 -9.06 -2.36
C LEU A 17 1.39 -9.49 -3.80
N ASN A 18 2.08 -8.89 -4.75
CA ASN A 18 2.06 -9.39 -6.12
C ASN A 18 2.67 -10.81 -6.23
N ARG A 19 2.30 -11.54 -7.28
CA ARG A 19 2.73 -12.94 -7.53
C ARG A 19 4.24 -13.14 -7.67
N PHE A 20 5.02 -12.08 -7.86
CA PHE A 20 6.47 -12.17 -7.97
C PHE A 20 7.16 -12.09 -6.60
N GLU A 21 6.50 -11.51 -5.60
CA GLU A 21 7.03 -11.31 -4.25
C GLU A 21 6.37 -12.20 -3.21
N GLY A 22 5.19 -12.76 -3.49
CA GLY A 22 4.47 -13.67 -2.60
C GLY A 22 3.55 -14.64 -3.33
N TYR A 23 3.07 -15.66 -2.62
CA TYR A 23 2.21 -16.68 -3.20
C TYR A 23 0.98 -17.04 -2.34
N MET A 24 0.80 -16.39 -1.20
CA MET A 24 -0.30 -16.74 -0.28
C MET A 24 -1.57 -15.93 -0.53
N LEU A 25 -1.42 -14.62 -0.68
CA LEU A 25 -2.49 -13.66 -0.88
C LEU A 25 -2.05 -12.71 -1.98
N ASN A 26 -2.61 -12.84 -3.17
CA ASN A 26 -2.20 -12.05 -4.31
C ASN A 26 -3.24 -11.02 -4.75
N ASP A 27 -4.50 -11.16 -4.35
CA ASP A 27 -5.54 -10.18 -4.62
C ASP A 27 -6.42 -9.88 -3.39
N CYS A 28 -7.21 -8.82 -3.47
CA CYS A 28 -8.10 -8.41 -2.38
C CYS A 28 -9.13 -9.49 -2.04
N ALA A 29 -9.59 -10.28 -3.02
CA ALA A 29 -10.60 -11.31 -2.80
C ALA A 29 -10.06 -12.47 -1.96
N GLU A 30 -8.80 -12.86 -2.20
CA GLU A 30 -8.10 -13.86 -1.40
C GLU A 30 -7.89 -13.37 0.03
N ALA A 31 -7.43 -12.13 0.19
CA ALA A 31 -7.21 -11.53 1.50
C ALA A 31 -8.51 -11.41 2.31
N ILE A 32 -9.60 -10.96 1.68
CA ILE A 32 -10.93 -10.89 2.31
C ILE A 32 -11.38 -12.28 2.76
N ARG A 33 -11.22 -13.30 1.91
CA ARG A 33 -11.54 -14.68 2.25
C ARG A 33 -10.71 -15.17 3.44
N TYR A 34 -9.42 -14.91 3.42
CA TYR A 34 -8.50 -15.27 4.51
C TYR A 34 -8.92 -14.63 5.84
N VAL A 35 -9.10 -13.31 5.88
CA VAL A 35 -9.49 -12.59 7.09
C VAL A 35 -10.83 -13.07 7.64
N LYS A 36 -11.81 -13.34 6.76
CA LYS A 36 -13.10 -13.92 7.15
C LYS A 36 -12.95 -15.33 7.72
N LEU A 37 -12.06 -16.17 7.21
CA LEU A 37 -11.78 -17.50 7.74
C LEU A 37 -11.09 -17.44 9.11
N VAL A 38 -10.17 -16.51 9.30
CA VAL A 38 -9.52 -16.26 10.60
C VAL A 38 -10.54 -15.81 11.64
N ASN A 39 -11.53 -15.03 11.24
CA ASN A 39 -12.66 -14.56 12.07
C ASN A 39 -12.21 -13.94 13.40
N LYS A 40 -11.24 -13.04 13.36
CA LYS A 40 -10.76 -12.27 14.52
C LYS A 40 -10.86 -10.77 14.23
N PRO A 41 -11.37 -9.94 15.16
CA PRO A 41 -11.61 -8.52 14.91
C PRO A 41 -10.34 -7.70 14.67
N ASN A 42 -9.20 -8.17 15.15
CA ASN A 42 -7.90 -7.55 15.01
C ASN A 42 -7.05 -8.12 13.86
N VAL A 43 -7.64 -8.91 12.97
CA VAL A 43 -6.99 -9.37 11.74
C VAL A 43 -7.65 -8.68 10.56
N LYS A 44 -6.89 -7.89 9.84
CA LYS A 44 -7.35 -7.00 8.78
C LYS A 44 -6.54 -7.23 7.50
N VAL A 45 -7.02 -6.66 6.41
CA VAL A 45 -6.34 -6.62 5.12
C VAL A 45 -5.42 -5.39 5.06
N MET A 46 -4.26 -5.54 4.46
CA MET A 46 -3.42 -4.44 4.03
C MET A 46 -3.33 -4.49 2.50
N LEU A 47 -3.59 -3.37 1.87
CA LEU A 47 -3.45 -3.18 0.42
C LEU A 47 -2.33 -2.19 0.14
N ASP A 48 -1.59 -2.43 -0.95
CA ASP A 48 -0.54 -1.56 -1.47
C ASP A 48 -0.78 -1.32 -2.97
N THR A 49 -0.86 -0.07 -3.37
CA THR A 49 -1.16 0.32 -4.76
C THR A 49 -0.15 -0.20 -5.77
N PHE A 50 1.11 -0.40 -5.39
CA PHE A 50 2.11 -1.03 -6.23
C PHE A 50 1.76 -2.49 -6.55
N HIS A 51 1.43 -3.28 -5.52
CA HIS A 51 1.03 -4.68 -5.69
C HIS A 51 -0.31 -4.80 -6.43
N MET A 52 -1.28 -3.98 -6.04
CA MET A 52 -2.60 -3.92 -6.68
C MET A 52 -2.51 -3.59 -8.18
N ASN A 53 -1.58 -2.71 -8.59
CA ASN A 53 -1.41 -2.35 -10.00
C ASN A 53 -0.96 -3.55 -10.88
N ILE A 54 -0.46 -4.62 -10.28
CA ILE A 54 -0.06 -5.85 -10.98
C ILE A 54 -1.21 -6.87 -10.98
N GLU A 55 -1.96 -6.97 -9.88
CA GLU A 55 -2.87 -8.09 -9.63
C GLU A 55 -4.35 -7.74 -9.79
N GLU A 56 -4.74 -6.48 -9.57
CA GLU A 56 -6.13 -6.06 -9.59
C GLU A 56 -6.53 -5.46 -10.95
N ASP A 57 -7.72 -5.79 -11.44
CA ASP A 57 -8.28 -5.17 -12.64
C ASP A 57 -8.66 -3.69 -12.38
N SER A 58 -9.03 -3.36 -11.15
CA SER A 58 -9.37 -2.01 -10.70
C SER A 58 -8.98 -1.80 -9.25
N LEU A 59 -8.08 -0.83 -9.02
CA LEU A 59 -7.61 -0.48 -7.67
C LEU A 59 -8.77 0.02 -6.80
N THR A 60 -9.61 0.88 -7.36
CA THR A 60 -10.73 1.50 -6.63
C THR A 60 -11.82 0.49 -6.26
N GLU A 61 -12.13 -0.45 -7.16
CA GLU A 61 -13.08 -1.53 -6.84
C GLU A 61 -12.53 -2.49 -5.79
N ALA A 62 -11.23 -2.80 -5.83
CA ALA A 62 -10.58 -3.63 -4.81
C ALA A 62 -10.62 -2.97 -3.43
N ILE A 63 -10.38 -1.65 -3.34
CA ILE A 63 -10.51 -0.87 -2.10
C ILE A 63 -11.97 -0.95 -1.60
N ARG A 64 -12.95 -0.61 -2.43
CA ARG A 64 -14.37 -0.64 -2.07
C ARG A 64 -14.82 -2.03 -1.63
N LYS A 65 -14.38 -3.08 -2.32
CA LYS A 65 -14.69 -4.48 -1.98
C LYS A 65 -14.10 -4.91 -0.64
N THR A 66 -12.90 -4.41 -0.30
CA THR A 66 -12.26 -4.68 0.99
C THR A 66 -13.04 -4.00 2.13
N GLY A 67 -13.50 -2.77 1.92
CA GLY A 67 -14.38 -2.07 2.84
C GLY A 67 -13.82 -2.00 4.26
N SER A 68 -14.64 -2.25 5.26
CA SER A 68 -14.27 -2.18 6.69
C SER A 68 -13.21 -3.20 7.13
N LEU A 69 -12.84 -4.15 6.26
CA LEU A 69 -11.75 -5.08 6.51
C LEU A 69 -10.37 -4.46 6.24
N LEU A 70 -10.30 -3.31 5.56
CA LEU A 70 -9.04 -2.61 5.33
C LEU A 70 -8.52 -2.05 6.65
N GLY A 71 -7.33 -2.47 7.05
CA GLY A 71 -6.69 -2.03 8.31
C GLY A 71 -5.43 -1.21 8.11
N HIS A 72 -4.81 -1.30 6.93
CA HIS A 72 -3.62 -0.53 6.57
C HIS A 72 -3.56 -0.34 5.06
N PHE A 73 -3.03 0.81 4.62
CA PHE A 73 -2.96 1.13 3.19
C PHE A 73 -1.60 1.71 2.82
N HIS A 74 -0.95 1.11 1.84
CA HIS A 74 0.28 1.64 1.27
C HIS A 74 0.03 2.31 -0.08
N VAL A 75 0.74 3.41 -0.30
CA VAL A 75 0.68 4.20 -1.53
C VAL A 75 2.05 4.28 -2.19
N GLY A 76 2.12 3.90 -3.43
CA GLY A 76 3.30 3.97 -4.27
C GLY A 76 2.91 3.89 -5.74
N GLU A 77 3.69 4.52 -6.59
CA GLU A 77 3.50 4.38 -8.03
C GLU A 77 3.79 2.94 -8.51
N ALA A 78 3.27 2.61 -9.69
CA ALA A 78 3.49 1.32 -10.33
C ALA A 78 4.99 0.92 -10.53
N ASN A 79 5.91 1.82 -10.26
CA ASN A 79 7.35 1.62 -10.33
C ASN A 79 8.07 1.88 -8.99
N ARG A 80 7.36 1.78 -7.88
CA ARG A 80 7.88 2.00 -6.52
C ARG A 80 8.34 3.42 -6.21
N LYS A 81 8.03 4.41 -7.06
CA LYS A 81 8.26 5.82 -6.72
C LYS A 81 7.20 6.32 -5.75
N PRO A 82 7.49 7.38 -4.96
CA PRO A 82 6.46 8.08 -4.20
C PRO A 82 5.33 8.60 -5.11
N PRO A 83 4.10 8.73 -4.61
CA PRO A 83 2.97 9.32 -5.34
C PRO A 83 3.28 10.72 -5.90
N PHE A 84 2.84 11.01 -7.12
CA PHE A 84 3.00 12.35 -7.71
C PHE A 84 1.97 12.62 -8.82
N ALA A 85 1.70 13.90 -9.07
CA ALA A 85 0.63 14.37 -9.96
C ALA A 85 0.71 13.88 -11.43
N LYS A 86 1.91 13.48 -11.90
CA LYS A 86 2.13 12.99 -13.27
C LYS A 86 2.43 11.49 -13.28
N GLY A 87 2.06 10.79 -12.22
CA GLY A 87 2.18 9.34 -12.11
C GLY A 87 1.18 8.59 -13.00
N ARG A 88 1.16 7.29 -12.86
CA ARG A 88 0.23 6.41 -13.61
C ARG A 88 -1.04 6.11 -12.82
N ILE A 89 -1.00 6.26 -11.52
CA ILE A 89 -2.14 6.01 -10.63
C ILE A 89 -2.96 7.32 -10.51
N CYS A 90 -4.26 7.21 -10.70
CA CYS A 90 -5.19 8.30 -10.43
C CYS A 90 -5.40 8.41 -8.91
N TRP A 91 -4.69 9.30 -8.26
CA TRP A 91 -4.71 9.44 -6.80
C TRP A 91 -6.03 10.05 -6.30
N GLU A 92 -6.73 10.83 -7.13
CA GLU A 92 -8.08 11.32 -6.85
C GLU A 92 -9.04 10.13 -6.66
N ASP A 93 -9.08 9.20 -7.62
CA ASP A 93 -9.95 8.03 -7.56
C ASP A 93 -9.63 7.12 -6.35
N ILE A 94 -8.33 7.03 -5.98
CA ILE A 94 -7.91 6.28 -4.78
C ILE A 94 -8.45 6.95 -3.52
N GLY A 95 -8.33 8.27 -3.41
CA GLY A 95 -8.87 9.05 -2.29
C GLY A 95 -10.38 8.85 -2.16
N ASP A 96 -11.11 9.00 -3.27
CA ASP A 96 -12.57 8.77 -3.32
C ASP A 96 -12.94 7.37 -2.84
N ALA A 97 -12.21 6.34 -3.29
CA ALA A 97 -12.48 4.97 -2.87
C ALA A 97 -12.22 4.74 -1.38
N LEU A 98 -11.19 5.37 -0.80
CA LEU A 98 -10.92 5.31 0.64
C LEU A 98 -12.01 6.06 1.44
N MET A 99 -12.47 7.21 0.95
CA MET A 99 -13.57 7.96 1.56
C MET A 99 -14.89 7.18 1.50
N ASP A 100 -15.20 6.54 0.37
CA ASP A 100 -16.42 5.73 0.19
C ASP A 100 -16.56 4.62 1.23
N ILE A 101 -15.43 4.04 1.67
CA ILE A 101 -15.43 2.99 2.70
C ILE A 101 -15.24 3.52 4.12
N GLY A 102 -15.14 4.84 4.30
CA GLY A 102 -14.90 5.48 5.59
C GLY A 102 -13.57 5.07 6.23
N TYR A 103 -12.49 4.99 5.43
CA TYR A 103 -11.18 4.60 5.92
C TYR A 103 -10.54 5.71 6.77
N GLU A 104 -10.24 5.41 8.03
CA GLU A 104 -9.61 6.32 8.98
C GLU A 104 -8.22 5.84 9.45
N GLY A 105 -7.69 4.82 8.78
CA GLY A 105 -6.39 4.22 9.12
C GLY A 105 -5.19 5.01 8.56
N TYR A 106 -4.01 4.48 8.80
CA TYR A 106 -2.78 5.07 8.27
C TYR A 106 -2.62 4.80 6.78
N VAL A 107 -2.18 5.82 6.07
CA VAL A 107 -1.69 5.75 4.69
C VAL A 107 -0.18 5.97 4.70
N VAL A 108 0.58 5.02 4.21
CA VAL A 108 2.04 5.01 4.32
C VAL A 108 2.67 4.85 2.93
N MET A 109 3.78 5.54 2.70
CA MET A 109 4.60 5.36 1.50
C MET A 109 5.73 4.37 1.76
N GLU A 110 5.95 3.46 0.83
CA GLU A 110 7.07 2.51 0.84
C GLU A 110 7.85 2.59 -0.49
N PRO A 111 8.60 3.67 -0.75
CA PRO A 111 9.31 3.82 -2.01
C PRO A 111 10.61 3.00 -2.05
N PHE A 112 10.86 2.34 -3.19
CA PHE A 112 12.09 1.62 -3.47
C PHE A 112 12.72 2.12 -4.78
N VAL A 113 13.36 3.28 -4.72
CA VAL A 113 13.90 3.97 -5.91
C VAL A 113 15.40 3.80 -6.10
N LYS A 114 16.12 3.31 -5.08
CA LYS A 114 17.58 3.07 -5.14
C LYS A 114 17.91 1.60 -5.03
N MET A 115 18.94 1.19 -5.74
CA MET A 115 19.55 -0.13 -5.59
C MET A 115 20.29 -0.22 -4.26
N GLY A 116 20.44 -1.46 -3.76
CA GLY A 116 21.30 -1.76 -2.62
C GLY A 116 20.58 -2.44 -1.47
N GLY A 117 21.37 -2.84 -0.49
CA GLY A 117 20.88 -3.60 0.66
C GLY A 117 20.35 -4.99 0.30
N GLN A 118 19.97 -5.75 1.31
CA GLN A 118 19.38 -7.09 1.11
C GLN A 118 17.95 -6.97 0.57
N VAL A 119 17.14 -6.09 1.14
CA VAL A 119 15.75 -5.87 0.71
C VAL A 119 15.67 -5.53 -0.78
N GLY A 120 16.50 -4.57 -1.26
CA GLY A 120 16.51 -4.21 -2.67
C GLY A 120 16.88 -5.36 -3.61
N LYS A 121 17.70 -6.33 -3.14
CA LYS A 121 17.99 -7.55 -3.90
C LYS A 121 16.82 -8.52 -3.91
N ASP A 122 16.16 -8.69 -2.76
CA ASP A 122 15.06 -9.65 -2.60
C ASP A 122 13.81 -9.24 -3.39
N ILE A 123 13.59 -7.92 -3.55
CA ILE A 123 12.49 -7.36 -4.34
C ILE A 123 12.92 -6.84 -5.72
N PHE A 124 14.10 -7.24 -6.18
CA PHE A 124 14.58 -7.04 -7.56
C PHE A 124 14.78 -5.58 -7.99
N ILE A 125 15.27 -4.72 -7.10
CA ILE A 125 15.64 -3.34 -7.45
C ILE A 125 17.02 -3.32 -8.10
N TRP A 126 17.05 -3.49 -9.41
CA TRP A 126 18.28 -3.63 -10.19
C TRP A 126 18.82 -2.33 -10.79
N ARG A 127 18.07 -1.24 -10.69
CA ARG A 127 18.46 0.05 -11.25
C ARG A 127 18.05 1.20 -10.34
N ASP A 128 18.80 2.27 -10.39
CA ASP A 128 18.45 3.52 -9.72
C ASP A 128 17.33 4.25 -10.49
N LEU A 129 16.18 4.40 -9.88
CA LEU A 129 15.03 5.15 -10.39
C LEU A 129 15.01 6.59 -9.85
N SER A 130 15.93 6.93 -8.93
CA SER A 130 16.05 8.26 -8.33
C SER A 130 16.84 9.24 -9.19
N ASN A 131 17.48 8.75 -10.27
CA ASN A 131 18.41 9.54 -11.10
C ASN A 131 19.60 10.10 -10.30
N GLY A 132 20.13 9.35 -9.35
CA GLY A 132 21.28 9.76 -8.54
C GLY A 132 20.92 10.68 -7.38
N ALA A 133 19.67 10.74 -6.96
CA ALA A 133 19.20 11.58 -5.85
C ALA A 133 20.03 11.38 -4.57
N THR A 134 20.30 12.46 -3.86
CA THR A 134 20.84 12.44 -2.49
C THR A 134 19.77 12.03 -1.47
N GLU A 135 20.14 11.80 -0.22
CA GLU A 135 19.18 11.55 0.86
C GLU A 135 18.23 12.74 1.03
N GLU A 136 18.77 13.96 0.98
CA GLU A 136 17.97 15.19 1.08
C GLU A 136 16.95 15.33 -0.07
N ASP A 137 17.32 14.88 -1.29
CA ASP A 137 16.40 14.87 -2.42
C ASP A 137 15.30 13.81 -2.24
N LEU A 138 15.62 12.66 -1.65
CA LEU A 138 14.64 11.62 -1.33
C LEU A 138 13.68 12.08 -0.24
N ASP A 139 14.18 12.71 0.81
CA ASP A 139 13.36 13.28 1.89
C ASP A 139 12.41 14.35 1.33
N ARG A 140 12.92 15.21 0.46
CA ARG A 140 12.10 16.23 -0.22
C ARG A 140 11.03 15.58 -1.09
N SER A 141 11.37 14.54 -1.85
CA SER A 141 10.42 13.82 -2.69
C SER A 141 9.31 13.17 -1.86
N ALA A 142 9.64 12.61 -0.70
CA ALA A 142 8.65 12.05 0.23
C ALA A 142 7.75 13.15 0.82
N ALA A 143 8.33 14.28 1.22
CA ALA A 143 7.57 15.43 1.74
C ALA A 143 6.64 16.04 0.69
N ASP A 144 7.10 16.18 -0.55
CA ASP A 144 6.29 16.68 -1.66
C ASP A 144 5.13 15.74 -1.99
N SER A 145 5.36 14.42 -1.93
CA SER A 145 4.31 13.42 -2.12
C SER A 145 3.28 13.45 -1.01
N LEU A 146 3.71 13.58 0.25
CA LEU A 146 2.80 13.73 1.38
C LEU A 146 1.93 14.97 1.24
N LYS A 147 2.56 16.10 0.89
CA LYS A 147 1.84 17.35 0.65
C LYS A 147 0.84 17.19 -0.49
N TYR A 148 1.25 16.61 -1.61
CA TYR A 148 0.38 16.37 -2.77
C TYR A 148 -0.87 15.55 -2.40
N LEU A 149 -0.71 14.44 -1.70
CA LEU A 149 -1.85 13.60 -1.30
C LEU A 149 -2.76 14.32 -0.29
N ARG A 150 -2.21 15.09 0.65
CA ARG A 150 -3.01 15.89 1.58
C ARG A 150 -3.79 16.97 0.88
N ASP A 151 -3.14 17.73 0.00
CA ASP A 151 -3.81 18.77 -0.77
C ASP A 151 -4.97 18.19 -1.62
N LEU A 152 -4.84 16.92 -2.06
CA LEU A 152 -5.81 16.25 -2.90
C LEU A 152 -6.98 15.65 -2.10
N TRP A 153 -6.71 15.06 -0.93
CA TRP A 153 -7.68 14.26 -0.18
C TRP A 153 -8.32 14.99 1.01
N GLU A 154 -7.70 16.06 1.51
CA GLU A 154 -8.17 16.86 2.65
C GLU A 154 -8.81 18.20 2.24
N SER A 155 -8.96 18.47 0.94
CA SER A 155 -9.49 19.73 0.37
C SER A 155 -11.01 19.82 0.36
#